data_e71f08fe3d1af37bf9bf41fbc429cffb
#
_entry.id   e71f08fe3d1af37bf9bf41fbc429cffb
#
_cell.length_a   1.000
_cell.length_b   1.000
_cell.length_c   1.000
_cell.angle_alpha   90.00
_cell.angle_beta   90.00
_cell.angle_gamma   90.00
#
_symmetry.space_group_name_H-M   'P 1'
#
loop_
_entity.id
_entity.type
_entity.pdbx_description
1 polymer ?
#
loop_
_entity_poly.entity_id
_entity_poly.type
_entity_poly.pdbx_seq_one_letter_code
_entity_poly.pdbx_strand_id
1 'polypeptide(L)'
;MGKGNGSDEVLVVCSDRNMGTGIAIWDMETGDRIVHIPTCASPLHGLLCLRDQFLVASQVNKHGSVGGGAIFTWALNKPQQPLRSYPLEAIGPLGCTKDGLFLAGGSPSGNVYLWEVADGRLLKTWRAHSKSLKCLSFSKDDYLLISGSEDGVVCVWSMVSLLDTENFESSCSLLHYSSEHTSSVTGLLTTSGIANSTFISSSLDATCKAWDVVSGRLIQTQDYPLGITAIVTDLAEQLLFAGGVDGSIFVSVLDIGLLEDPFAVAGDEPVVLKGHNGSITALTFSSVGLISASEDCTVCLWDVISKVIIRRFSHHKGAVTNLVVIPRSASNHRRVSNQFRVSVLNKCPQPANSSNGILTLLHTCSSPEDHQAPVDFKRTNSLDQQIFEMEVSFSLI
;
A
#
# COMPACT_ATOMS: atom_id res chain seq x y z
N MET A 1 34.02 -27.78 3.24
CA MET A 1 32.57 -27.64 3.36
C MET A 1 32.25 -26.15 3.37
N GLY A 2 31.95 -25.59 2.21
CA GLY A 2 31.60 -24.17 2.06
C GLY A 2 30.27 -23.92 2.74
N LYS A 3 30.20 -22.92 3.62
CA LYS A 3 28.94 -22.35 4.06
C LYS A 3 28.30 -21.77 2.81
N GLY A 4 27.22 -22.39 2.33
CA GLY A 4 26.38 -21.79 1.30
C GLY A 4 25.96 -20.42 1.78
N ASN A 5 26.01 -19.41 0.91
CA ASN A 5 25.37 -18.11 1.10
C ASN A 5 23.85 -18.38 1.12
N GLY A 6 23.32 -18.78 2.26
CA GLY A 6 21.88 -18.85 2.47
C GLY A 6 21.31 -17.45 2.35
N SER A 7 20.15 -17.29 1.71
CA SER A 7 19.46 -16.02 1.65
C SER A 7 19.18 -15.54 3.09
N ASP A 8 19.73 -14.41 3.46
CA ASP A 8 19.52 -13.83 4.80
C ASP A 8 18.14 -13.10 4.87
N GLU A 9 17.14 -13.65 4.18
CA GLU A 9 15.78 -13.12 4.07
C GLU A 9 14.74 -14.11 4.60
N VAL A 10 13.67 -13.58 5.15
CA VAL A 10 12.50 -14.33 5.60
C VAL A 10 11.23 -13.74 5.00
N LEU A 11 10.24 -14.61 4.79
CA LEU A 11 8.98 -14.25 4.16
C LEU A 11 7.89 -14.10 5.22
N VAL A 12 7.25 -12.93 5.24
CA VAL A 12 6.07 -12.65 6.06
C VAL A 12 4.82 -12.80 5.19
N VAL A 13 3.89 -13.60 5.65
CA VAL A 13 2.64 -13.94 4.95
C VAL A 13 1.46 -13.61 5.85
N CYS A 14 0.44 -12.95 5.32
CA CYS A 14 -0.80 -12.63 6.03
C CYS A 14 -2.03 -13.04 5.23
N SER A 15 -3.13 -13.32 5.93
CA SER A 15 -4.43 -13.68 5.36
C SER A 15 -5.53 -12.73 5.82
N ASP A 16 -6.62 -12.63 5.06
CA ASP A 16 -7.75 -11.73 5.34
C ASP A 16 -8.94 -12.38 6.06
N ARG A 17 -9.07 -13.71 5.99
CA ARG A 17 -10.33 -14.39 6.32
C ARG A 17 -10.33 -15.20 7.61
N ASN A 18 -9.17 -15.58 8.09
CA ASN A 18 -9.12 -16.47 9.24
C ASN A 18 -8.19 -15.93 10.33
N MET A 19 -8.80 -15.41 11.41
CA MET A 19 -8.04 -14.96 12.59
C MET A 19 -7.18 -16.07 13.21
N GLY A 20 -7.47 -17.34 12.92
CA GLY A 20 -6.66 -18.47 13.39
C GLY A 20 -5.37 -18.69 12.61
N THR A 21 -5.26 -18.17 11.36
CA THR A 21 -4.03 -18.28 10.55
C THR A 21 -3.08 -17.11 10.80
N GLY A 22 -3.60 -15.91 11.02
CA GLY A 22 -2.81 -14.74 11.37
C GLY A 22 -1.71 -14.39 10.40
N ILE A 23 -0.60 -13.88 10.94
CA ILE A 23 0.64 -13.63 10.23
C ILE A 23 1.60 -14.78 10.50
N ALA A 24 2.18 -15.34 9.45
CA ALA A 24 3.23 -16.35 9.53
C ALA A 24 4.54 -15.82 8.94
N ILE A 25 5.65 -16.06 9.62
CA ILE A 25 6.99 -15.77 9.12
C ILE A 25 7.66 -17.08 8.78
N TRP A 26 8.10 -17.21 7.53
CA TRP A 26 8.69 -18.40 6.96
C TRP A 26 10.15 -18.18 6.62
N ASP A 27 10.96 -19.19 6.87
CA ASP A 27 12.29 -19.30 6.33
C ASP A 27 12.20 -19.72 4.86
N MET A 28 12.72 -18.90 3.96
CA MET A 28 12.65 -19.18 2.52
C MET A 28 13.57 -20.34 2.10
N GLU A 29 14.67 -20.56 2.83
CA GLU A 29 15.63 -21.61 2.51
C GLU A 29 15.17 -23.00 3.00
N THR A 30 14.73 -23.09 4.27
CA THR A 30 14.28 -24.37 4.84
C THR A 30 12.82 -24.66 4.53
N GLY A 31 11.99 -23.64 4.39
CA GLY A 31 10.54 -23.75 4.28
C GLY A 31 9.84 -23.90 5.62
N ASP A 32 10.56 -23.69 6.73
CA ASP A 32 10.00 -23.82 8.06
C ASP A 32 9.33 -22.53 8.51
N ARG A 33 8.26 -22.67 9.29
CA ARG A 33 7.62 -21.52 9.92
C ARG A 33 8.36 -21.13 11.19
N ILE A 34 8.97 -19.94 11.18
CA ILE A 34 9.77 -19.40 12.30
C ILE A 34 8.86 -18.82 13.38
N VAL A 35 7.90 -17.96 12.98
CA VAL A 35 7.02 -17.24 13.90
C VAL A 35 5.59 -17.32 13.40
N HIS A 36 4.66 -17.35 14.35
CA HIS A 36 3.23 -17.26 14.08
C HIS A 36 2.60 -16.23 15.02
N ILE A 37 1.95 -15.21 14.45
CA ILE A 37 1.21 -14.19 15.18
C ILE A 37 -0.28 -14.43 14.89
N PRO A 38 -1.02 -15.04 15.82
CA PRO A 38 -2.45 -15.31 15.63
C PRO A 38 -3.27 -14.01 15.68
N THR A 39 -4.52 -14.08 15.28
CA THR A 39 -5.54 -13.02 15.45
C THR A 39 -5.32 -11.75 14.60
N CYS A 40 -4.59 -11.82 13.52
CA CYS A 40 -4.51 -10.73 12.54
C CYS A 40 -5.12 -11.16 11.21
N ALA A 41 -6.01 -10.36 10.66
CA ALA A 41 -6.57 -10.54 9.33
C ALA A 41 -6.46 -9.20 8.60
N SER A 42 -5.58 -9.11 7.62
CA SER A 42 -5.29 -7.86 6.92
C SER A 42 -5.81 -7.89 5.49
N PRO A 43 -6.49 -6.84 5.01
CA PRO A 43 -6.91 -6.73 3.62
C PRO A 43 -5.70 -6.63 2.68
N LEU A 44 -5.95 -6.64 1.37
CA LEU A 44 -4.93 -6.38 0.35
C LEU A 44 -4.23 -5.05 0.63
N HIS A 45 -2.91 -5.01 0.44
CA HIS A 45 -2.05 -3.85 0.72
C HIS A 45 -2.11 -3.34 2.17
N GLY A 46 -2.65 -4.12 3.10
CA GLY A 46 -2.79 -3.73 4.49
C GLY A 46 -1.63 -4.13 5.40
N LEU A 47 -0.57 -4.75 4.88
CA LEU A 47 0.60 -5.20 5.64
C LEU A 47 1.86 -4.55 5.09
N LEU A 48 2.70 -4.02 5.97
CA LEU A 48 4.02 -3.49 5.63
C LEU A 48 5.04 -3.68 6.76
N CYS A 49 6.31 -3.49 6.44
CA CYS A 49 7.39 -3.49 7.41
C CYS A 49 8.01 -2.09 7.50
N LEU A 50 8.12 -1.56 8.72
CA LEU A 50 8.78 -0.29 9.01
C LEU A 50 10.23 -0.56 9.42
N ARG A 51 11.19 -0.05 8.62
CA ARG A 51 12.65 -0.09 8.91
C ARG A 51 13.18 -1.47 9.29
N ASP A 52 12.59 -2.53 8.79
CA ASP A 52 12.93 -3.91 9.16
C ASP A 52 12.88 -4.19 10.67
N GLN A 53 12.15 -3.38 11.43
CA GLN A 53 12.04 -3.49 12.89
C GLN A 53 10.61 -3.71 13.37
N PHE A 54 9.63 -3.16 12.67
CA PHE A 54 8.23 -3.23 13.06
C PHE A 54 7.37 -3.72 11.90
N LEU A 55 6.49 -4.64 12.20
CA LEU A 55 5.46 -5.09 11.27
C LEU A 55 4.16 -4.34 11.57
N VAL A 56 3.57 -3.72 10.57
CA VAL A 56 2.32 -2.98 10.70
C VAL A 56 1.26 -3.63 9.83
N ALA A 57 0.10 -3.91 10.41
CA ALA A 57 -1.04 -4.46 9.69
C ALA A 57 -2.33 -3.71 9.99
N SER A 58 -3.07 -3.36 8.97
CA SER A 58 -4.43 -2.87 9.10
C SER A 58 -5.40 -4.06 9.24
N GLN A 59 -6.45 -3.87 10.00
CA GLN A 59 -7.54 -4.81 10.15
C GLN A 59 -8.88 -4.10 9.99
N VAL A 60 -9.67 -4.56 9.04
CA VAL A 60 -11.02 -4.06 8.80
C VAL A 60 -12.01 -5.02 9.46
N ASN A 61 -12.83 -4.52 10.37
CA ASN A 61 -13.87 -5.33 11.00
C ASN A 61 -14.99 -5.65 10.01
N LYS A 62 -15.21 -6.92 9.74
CA LYS A 62 -16.27 -7.40 8.81
C LYS A 62 -17.70 -7.31 9.36
N HIS A 63 -17.87 -7.04 10.64
CA HIS A 63 -19.19 -6.99 11.29
C HIS A 63 -19.63 -5.55 11.46
N GLY A 64 -20.13 -4.91 10.42
CA GLY A 64 -21.13 -3.84 10.38
C GLY A 64 -21.16 -2.75 11.46
N SER A 65 -20.23 -2.72 12.40
CA SER A 65 -20.13 -1.66 13.38
C SER A 65 -19.55 -0.42 12.71
N VAL A 66 -20.33 0.62 12.69
CA VAL A 66 -19.97 1.97 12.30
C VAL A 66 -18.72 2.38 13.10
N GLY A 67 -17.58 2.51 12.43
CA GLY A 67 -16.33 2.95 13.02
C GLY A 67 -15.52 1.81 13.62
N GLY A 68 -14.72 1.13 12.86
CA GLY A 68 -13.96 0.13 13.54
C GLY A 68 -13.00 -0.69 12.68
N GLY A 69 -11.96 -0.06 12.23
CA GLY A 69 -10.73 -0.75 11.91
C GLY A 69 -9.74 -0.62 13.05
N ALA A 70 -8.70 -1.41 13.02
CA ALA A 70 -7.54 -1.28 13.90
C ALA A 70 -6.26 -1.35 13.06
N ILE A 71 -5.23 -0.67 13.52
CA ILE A 71 -3.87 -0.83 13.00
C ILE A 71 -3.06 -1.44 14.12
N PHE A 72 -2.45 -2.59 13.84
CA PHE A 72 -1.60 -3.30 14.78
C PHE A 72 -0.14 -3.09 14.38
N THR A 73 0.70 -2.83 15.37
CA THR A 73 2.15 -2.71 15.17
C THR A 73 2.87 -3.66 16.10
N TRP A 74 3.64 -4.60 15.56
CA TRP A 74 4.46 -5.55 16.30
C TRP A 74 5.93 -5.20 16.12
N ALA A 75 6.68 -5.20 17.22
CA ALA A 75 8.13 -5.21 17.13
C ALA A 75 8.60 -6.62 16.75
N LEU A 76 9.39 -6.76 15.69
CA LEU A 76 9.83 -8.06 15.19
C LEU A 76 10.67 -8.86 16.19
N ASN A 77 11.36 -8.15 17.10
CA ASN A 77 12.13 -8.77 18.19
C ASN A 77 11.26 -9.28 19.34
N LYS A 78 10.00 -8.82 19.46
CA LYS A 78 9.01 -9.20 20.50
C LYS A 78 7.59 -9.15 19.95
N PRO A 79 7.19 -10.06 19.08
CA PRO A 79 5.91 -9.95 18.36
C PRO A 79 4.66 -10.26 19.21
N GLN A 80 4.81 -10.55 20.50
CA GLN A 80 3.71 -11.06 21.32
C GLN A 80 2.67 -10.01 21.74
N GLN A 81 3.03 -8.74 21.81
CA GLN A 81 2.12 -7.66 22.23
C GLN A 81 2.15 -6.52 21.21
N PRO A 82 1.14 -6.43 20.33
CA PRO A 82 1.07 -5.33 19.39
C PRO A 82 0.65 -4.03 20.07
N LEU A 83 1.18 -2.92 19.60
CA LEU A 83 0.54 -1.62 19.76
C LEU A 83 -0.75 -1.62 18.94
N ARG A 84 -1.84 -1.14 19.53
CA ARG A 84 -3.15 -1.09 18.89
C ARG A 84 -3.58 0.35 18.71
N SER A 85 -3.80 0.74 17.46
CA SER A 85 -4.30 2.05 17.08
C SER A 85 -5.71 1.89 16.49
N TYR A 86 -6.62 2.80 16.85
CA TYR A 86 -7.99 2.76 16.38
C TYR A 86 -8.29 4.07 15.66
N PRO A 87 -8.08 4.15 14.33
CA PRO A 87 -8.40 5.33 13.55
C PRO A 87 -9.91 5.61 13.53
N LEU A 88 -10.31 6.79 13.04
CA LEU A 88 -11.73 7.18 12.93
C LEU A 88 -12.51 6.25 12.00
N GLU A 89 -11.88 5.83 10.91
CA GLU A 89 -12.45 4.91 9.94
C GLU A 89 -11.60 3.65 9.82
N ALA A 90 -12.17 2.61 9.26
CA ALA A 90 -11.41 1.42 8.90
C ALA A 90 -10.36 1.79 7.86
N ILE A 91 -9.11 1.39 8.09
CA ILE A 91 -8.02 1.58 7.14
C ILE A 91 -7.79 0.27 6.40
N GLY A 92 -7.81 0.31 5.06
CA GLY A 92 -7.49 -0.81 4.19
C GLY A 92 -6.00 -0.80 3.83
N PRO A 93 -5.62 -0.20 2.71
CA PRO A 93 -4.24 -0.14 2.26
C PRO A 93 -3.39 0.78 3.15
N LEU A 94 -2.15 0.37 3.33
CA LEU A 94 -1.12 1.11 4.06
C LEU A 94 0.08 1.39 3.13
N GLY A 95 0.72 2.54 3.33
CA GLY A 95 2.00 2.88 2.72
C GLY A 95 2.87 3.58 3.75
N CYS A 96 4.18 3.44 3.65
CA CYS A 96 5.13 4.15 4.52
C CYS A 96 6.28 4.73 3.70
N THR A 97 6.88 5.80 4.22
CA THR A 97 8.15 6.32 3.70
C THR A 97 9.27 5.34 3.97
N LYS A 98 10.32 5.39 3.16
CA LYS A 98 11.48 4.50 3.26
C LYS A 98 12.20 4.61 4.60
N ASP A 99 12.24 5.83 5.15
CA ASP A 99 12.79 6.09 6.48
C ASP A 99 11.82 5.70 7.62
N GLY A 100 10.57 5.32 7.31
CA GLY A 100 9.55 4.93 8.27
C GLY A 100 9.00 6.05 9.13
N LEU A 101 9.31 7.33 8.82
CA LEU A 101 8.85 8.47 9.60
C LEU A 101 7.35 8.72 9.41
N PHE A 102 6.84 8.52 8.21
CA PHE A 102 5.44 8.74 7.87
C PHE A 102 4.75 7.45 7.46
N LEU A 103 3.50 7.31 7.91
CA LEU A 103 2.59 6.23 7.55
C LEU A 103 1.34 6.85 6.93
N ALA A 104 0.96 6.38 5.75
CA ALA A 104 -0.30 6.72 5.11
C ALA A 104 -1.25 5.53 5.15
N GLY A 105 -2.54 5.80 5.29
CA GLY A 105 -3.58 4.79 5.24
C GLY A 105 -4.80 5.26 4.48
N GLY A 106 -5.36 4.37 3.66
CA GLY A 106 -6.54 4.63 2.84
C GLY A 106 -7.80 4.01 3.42
N SER A 107 -8.91 4.75 3.37
CA SER A 107 -10.20 4.28 3.86
C SER A 107 -11.16 3.86 2.75
N PRO A 108 -12.20 3.05 3.06
CA PRO A 108 -13.27 2.72 2.13
C PRO A 108 -14.11 3.93 1.69
N SER A 109 -14.10 5.02 2.46
CA SER A 109 -14.81 6.27 2.11
C SER A 109 -14.07 7.14 1.10
N GLY A 110 -12.83 6.79 0.73
CA GLY A 110 -12.00 7.57 -0.16
C GLY A 110 -11.07 8.56 0.54
N ASN A 111 -11.04 8.56 1.88
CA ASN A 111 -10.15 9.42 2.65
C ASN A 111 -8.77 8.81 2.79
N VAL A 112 -7.74 9.66 2.78
CA VAL A 112 -6.36 9.33 3.14
C VAL A 112 -6.04 9.96 4.49
N TYR A 113 -5.33 9.21 5.31
CA TYR A 113 -4.82 9.60 6.61
C TYR A 113 -3.31 9.55 6.58
N LEU A 114 -2.64 10.60 7.05
CA LEU A 114 -1.18 10.69 7.13
C LEU A 114 -0.76 10.89 8.58
N TRP A 115 0.03 9.94 9.10
CA TRP A 115 0.55 9.97 10.47
C TRP A 115 2.07 10.12 10.50
N GLU A 116 2.57 10.82 11.50
CA GLU A 116 3.95 10.73 11.96
C GLU A 116 4.07 9.54 12.92
N VAL A 117 4.96 8.61 12.61
CA VAL A 117 5.04 7.30 13.30
C VAL A 117 5.63 7.42 14.71
N ALA A 118 6.62 8.30 14.89
CA ALA A 118 7.35 8.44 16.14
C ALA A 118 6.46 8.83 17.32
N ASP A 119 5.59 9.83 17.11
CA ASP A 119 4.68 10.37 18.12
C ASP A 119 3.24 9.89 17.93
N GLY A 120 2.96 9.17 16.84
CA GLY A 120 1.64 8.70 16.47
C GLY A 120 0.68 9.83 16.07
N ARG A 121 1.21 11.02 15.78
CA ARG A 121 0.42 12.22 15.49
C ARG A 121 -0.23 12.11 14.12
N LEU A 122 -1.55 12.32 14.04
CA LEU A 122 -2.24 12.49 12.77
C LEU A 122 -1.92 13.88 12.23
N LEU A 123 -1.21 13.95 11.11
CA LEU A 123 -0.77 15.19 10.48
C LEU A 123 -1.87 15.78 9.61
N LYS A 124 -2.47 14.94 8.76
CA LYS A 124 -3.48 15.38 7.81
C LYS A 124 -4.45 14.25 7.48
N THR A 125 -5.70 14.64 7.17
CA THR A 125 -6.70 13.76 6.55
C THR A 125 -7.40 14.55 5.47
N TRP A 126 -7.64 13.93 4.31
CA TRP A 126 -8.33 14.56 3.20
C TRP A 126 -9.05 13.51 2.36
N ARG A 127 -10.07 13.96 1.64
CA ARG A 127 -10.77 13.14 0.67
C ARG A 127 -9.94 13.10 -0.61
N ALA A 128 -9.36 11.96 -0.92
CA ALA A 128 -8.52 11.77 -2.10
C ALA A 128 -9.33 11.22 -3.28
N HIS A 129 -10.35 10.41 -3.02
CA HIS A 129 -11.13 9.73 -4.05
C HIS A 129 -12.62 9.72 -3.70
N SER A 130 -13.45 9.47 -4.72
CA SER A 130 -14.90 9.33 -4.57
C SER A 130 -15.32 7.96 -4.06
N LYS A 131 -14.48 6.92 -4.31
CA LYS A 131 -14.70 5.54 -3.90
C LYS A 131 -13.58 5.03 -2.99
N SER A 132 -13.66 3.74 -2.66
CA SER A 132 -12.73 3.06 -1.75
C SER A 132 -11.29 3.09 -2.29
N LEU A 133 -10.34 3.49 -1.45
CA LEU A 133 -8.92 3.32 -1.75
C LEU A 133 -8.54 1.84 -1.76
N LYS A 134 -7.77 1.44 -2.77
CA LYS A 134 -7.29 0.07 -2.95
C LYS A 134 -5.80 -0.07 -2.72
N CYS A 135 -5.03 0.93 -3.08
CA CYS A 135 -3.57 0.92 -2.94
C CYS A 135 -3.01 2.32 -2.66
N LEU A 136 -1.90 2.35 -1.95
CA LEU A 136 -1.11 3.53 -1.62
C LEU A 136 0.37 3.20 -1.77
N SER A 137 1.15 4.12 -2.32
CA SER A 137 2.60 3.98 -2.43
C SER A 137 3.27 5.34 -2.29
N PHE A 138 4.40 5.38 -1.60
CA PHE A 138 5.30 6.54 -1.65
C PHE A 138 6.26 6.38 -2.82
N SER A 139 6.69 7.50 -3.40
CA SER A 139 7.80 7.48 -4.35
C SER A 139 9.09 7.03 -3.65
N LYS A 140 10.08 6.56 -4.42
CA LYS A 140 11.32 6.05 -3.84
C LYS A 140 12.18 7.11 -3.13
N ASP A 141 11.94 8.37 -3.44
CA ASP A 141 12.56 9.53 -2.81
C ASP A 141 11.74 10.12 -1.67
N ASP A 142 10.56 9.53 -1.36
CA ASP A 142 9.61 9.93 -0.32
C ASP A 142 8.98 11.34 -0.53
N TYR A 143 9.17 11.98 -1.69
CA TYR A 143 8.59 13.30 -1.95
C TYR A 143 7.13 13.28 -2.40
N LEU A 144 6.65 12.12 -2.87
CA LEU A 144 5.31 11.96 -3.39
C LEU A 144 4.58 10.82 -2.71
N LEU A 145 3.27 10.98 -2.55
CA LEU A 145 2.33 9.94 -2.21
C LEU A 145 1.43 9.67 -3.42
N ILE A 146 1.27 8.42 -3.79
CA ILE A 146 0.44 7.99 -4.92
C ILE A 146 -0.69 7.14 -4.36
N SER A 147 -1.91 7.41 -4.80
CA SER A 147 -3.12 6.70 -4.36
C SER A 147 -3.92 6.18 -5.54
N GLY A 148 -4.42 4.95 -5.42
CA GLY A 148 -5.27 4.31 -6.42
C GLY A 148 -6.58 3.83 -5.80
N SER A 149 -7.67 3.97 -6.53
CA SER A 149 -9.01 3.75 -6.04
C SER A 149 -9.83 2.79 -6.92
N GLU A 150 -10.95 2.37 -6.36
CA GLU A 150 -11.94 1.53 -7.03
C GLU A 150 -12.64 2.21 -8.22
N ASP A 151 -12.58 3.54 -8.31
CA ASP A 151 -13.14 4.30 -9.43
C ASP A 151 -12.23 4.32 -10.67
N GLY A 152 -11.05 3.72 -10.61
CA GLY A 152 -10.07 3.72 -11.70
C GLY A 152 -9.17 4.96 -11.69
N VAL A 153 -9.32 5.80 -10.68
CA VAL A 153 -8.55 7.04 -10.57
C VAL A 153 -7.22 6.80 -9.85
N VAL A 154 -6.18 7.45 -10.36
CA VAL A 154 -4.86 7.54 -9.72
C VAL A 154 -4.57 9.01 -9.43
N CYS A 155 -4.22 9.31 -8.18
CA CYS A 155 -3.85 10.65 -7.73
C CYS A 155 -2.42 10.67 -7.20
N VAL A 156 -1.69 11.76 -7.50
CA VAL A 156 -0.33 12.01 -7.03
C VAL A 156 -0.31 13.28 -6.18
N TRP A 157 0.21 13.17 -4.97
CA TRP A 157 0.22 14.22 -3.95
C TRP A 157 1.65 14.61 -3.58
N SER A 158 1.91 15.92 -3.39
CA SER A 158 3.21 16.39 -2.88
C SER A 158 3.30 16.24 -1.37
N MET A 159 4.31 15.52 -0.88
CA MET A 159 4.57 15.41 0.56
C MET A 159 4.92 16.75 1.20
N VAL A 160 5.64 17.62 0.48
CA VAL A 160 5.95 18.98 0.97
C VAL A 160 4.67 19.75 1.28
N SER A 161 3.69 19.71 0.38
CA SER A 161 2.40 20.39 0.60
C SER A 161 1.51 19.69 1.63
N LEU A 162 1.64 18.38 1.79
CA LEU A 162 0.91 17.64 2.82
C LEU A 162 1.45 17.91 4.22
N LEU A 163 2.74 18.19 4.35
CA LEU A 163 3.42 18.49 5.62
C LEU A 163 3.40 19.97 5.98
N ASP A 164 2.99 20.85 5.06
CA ASP A 164 2.85 22.27 5.34
C ASP A 164 1.69 22.50 6.32
N THR A 165 2.03 22.92 7.54
CA THR A 165 1.09 23.16 8.63
C THR A 165 0.62 24.61 8.72
N GLU A 166 1.27 25.55 8.02
CA GLU A 166 0.92 26.97 8.11
C GLU A 166 -0.35 27.29 7.32
N ASN A 167 -0.65 26.51 6.30
CA ASN A 167 -1.83 26.66 5.48
C ASN A 167 -2.87 25.55 5.77
N PHE A 168 -3.47 25.59 6.96
CA PHE A 168 -4.49 24.61 7.38
C PHE A 168 -5.73 24.59 6.46
N GLU A 169 -6.00 25.69 5.76
CA GLU A 169 -7.10 25.84 4.79
C GLU A 169 -6.68 25.62 3.33
N SER A 170 -5.38 25.48 3.03
CA SER A 170 -4.97 25.18 1.67
C SER A 170 -5.36 23.75 1.33
N SER A 171 -6.15 23.60 0.29
CA SER A 171 -6.47 22.34 -0.35
C SER A 171 -5.19 21.53 -0.53
N CYS A 172 -5.21 20.24 -0.16
CA CYS A 172 -4.10 19.32 -0.41
C CYS A 172 -3.66 19.48 -1.85
N SER A 173 -2.39 19.81 -2.08
CA SER A 173 -1.90 20.06 -3.43
C SER A 173 -1.84 18.73 -4.18
N LEU A 174 -2.88 18.48 -4.93
CA LEU A 174 -2.93 17.42 -5.93
C LEU A 174 -2.00 17.86 -7.06
N LEU A 175 -0.98 17.04 -7.35
CA LEU A 175 -0.06 17.32 -8.45
C LEU A 175 -0.60 16.76 -9.77
N HIS A 176 -1.05 15.51 -9.75
CA HIS A 176 -1.57 14.84 -10.93
C HIS A 176 -2.81 14.01 -10.59
N TYR A 177 -3.74 14.04 -11.51
CA TYR A 177 -4.98 13.27 -11.50
C TYR A 177 -5.09 12.52 -12.83
N SER A 178 -5.35 11.22 -12.78
CA SER A 178 -5.56 10.44 -13.98
C SER A 178 -6.75 9.50 -13.81
N SER A 179 -7.66 9.51 -14.77
CA SER A 179 -8.84 8.63 -14.88
C SER A 179 -8.77 7.69 -16.08
N GLU A 180 -7.56 7.35 -16.53
CA GLU A 180 -7.32 6.52 -17.71
C GLU A 180 -7.67 5.03 -17.53
N HIS A 181 -7.78 4.55 -16.29
CA HIS A 181 -8.25 3.20 -16.03
C HIS A 181 -9.78 3.15 -16.03
N THR A 182 -10.32 2.14 -16.69
CA THR A 182 -11.78 1.94 -16.79
C THR A 182 -12.35 1.06 -15.67
N SER A 183 -11.50 0.46 -14.86
CA SER A 183 -11.86 -0.36 -13.71
C SER A 183 -10.98 -0.09 -12.51
N SER A 184 -11.22 -0.78 -11.38
CA SER A 184 -10.50 -0.60 -10.13
C SER A 184 -8.98 -0.69 -10.30
N VAL A 185 -8.25 0.29 -9.78
CA VAL A 185 -6.79 0.23 -9.63
C VAL A 185 -6.46 -0.78 -8.54
N THR A 186 -5.59 -1.73 -8.83
CA THR A 186 -5.27 -2.86 -7.94
C THR A 186 -3.90 -2.78 -7.33
N GLY A 187 -2.94 -2.13 -7.98
CA GLY A 187 -1.57 -2.01 -7.50
C GLY A 187 -0.88 -0.75 -8.00
N LEU A 188 0.09 -0.30 -7.25
CA LEU A 188 0.96 0.83 -7.55
C LEU A 188 2.41 0.44 -7.27
N LEU A 189 3.30 0.72 -8.21
CA LEU A 189 4.74 0.58 -8.07
C LEU A 189 5.42 1.89 -8.43
N THR A 190 6.50 2.20 -7.75
CA THR A 190 7.38 3.33 -8.08
C THR A 190 8.74 2.80 -8.48
N THR A 191 9.28 3.33 -9.57
CA THR A 191 10.59 2.94 -10.10
C THR A 191 11.57 4.10 -9.95
N SER A 192 12.86 3.76 -9.86
CA SER A 192 13.93 4.77 -9.72
C SER A 192 14.50 5.23 -11.05
N GLY A 193 14.00 4.75 -12.18
CA GLY A 193 14.43 5.04 -13.56
C GLY A 193 15.71 5.88 -13.76
N ILE A 194 16.56 5.52 -14.67
CA ILE A 194 17.87 6.20 -14.87
C ILE A 194 17.69 7.67 -15.28
N ALA A 195 16.62 8.01 -15.98
CA ALA A 195 16.39 9.35 -16.53
C ALA A 195 15.26 10.11 -15.81
N ASN A 196 14.18 9.42 -15.43
CA ASN A 196 12.99 10.01 -14.81
C ASN A 196 12.38 9.05 -13.80
N SER A 197 11.93 9.58 -12.66
CA SER A 197 11.10 8.83 -11.73
C SER A 197 9.77 8.49 -12.39
N THR A 198 9.42 7.21 -12.44
CA THR A 198 8.15 6.76 -12.99
C THR A 198 7.36 5.96 -11.97
N PHE A 199 6.06 5.87 -12.17
CA PHE A 199 5.23 4.94 -11.43
C PHE A 199 4.38 4.11 -12.38
N ILE A 200 4.00 2.93 -11.93
CA ILE A 200 3.19 1.99 -12.69
C ILE A 200 1.93 1.71 -11.89
N SER A 201 0.79 1.78 -12.55
CA SER A 201 -0.51 1.39 -11.99
C SER A 201 -1.04 0.16 -12.72
N SER A 202 -1.64 -0.77 -11.99
CA SER A 202 -2.36 -1.91 -12.55
C SER A 202 -3.84 -1.85 -12.24
N SER A 203 -4.66 -2.46 -13.10
CA SER A 203 -6.11 -2.43 -12.94
C SER A 203 -6.78 -3.73 -13.38
N LEU A 204 -8.00 -3.93 -12.88
CA LEU A 204 -8.90 -4.98 -13.35
C LEU A 204 -9.39 -4.77 -14.78
N ASP A 205 -9.08 -3.64 -15.42
CA ASP A 205 -9.35 -3.40 -16.84
C ASP A 205 -8.39 -4.13 -17.78
N ALA A 206 -7.54 -5.02 -17.23
CA ALA A 206 -6.55 -5.80 -17.94
C ALA A 206 -5.37 -4.98 -18.48
N THR A 207 -5.10 -3.80 -17.90
CA THR A 207 -3.97 -2.96 -18.29
C THR A 207 -3.03 -2.66 -17.12
N CYS A 208 -1.75 -2.49 -17.44
CA CYS A 208 -0.79 -1.77 -16.62
C CYS A 208 -0.34 -0.50 -17.35
N LYS A 209 -0.32 0.62 -16.66
CA LYS A 209 0.03 1.92 -17.22
C LYS A 209 1.24 2.50 -16.51
N ALA A 210 2.24 2.93 -17.28
CA ALA A 210 3.42 3.59 -16.79
C ALA A 210 3.32 5.11 -17.01
N TRP A 211 3.68 5.89 -15.99
CA TRP A 211 3.48 7.32 -15.91
C TRP A 211 4.78 8.03 -15.58
N ASP A 212 5.01 9.17 -16.20
CA ASP A 212 6.05 10.10 -15.76
C ASP A 212 5.58 10.86 -14.51
N VAL A 213 6.32 10.76 -13.43
CA VAL A 213 6.00 11.41 -12.16
C VAL A 213 6.01 12.94 -12.28
N VAL A 214 6.91 13.50 -13.11
CA VAL A 214 7.11 14.94 -13.21
C VAL A 214 5.99 15.61 -14.00
N SER A 215 5.69 15.07 -15.18
CA SER A 215 4.67 15.63 -16.07
C SER A 215 3.26 15.09 -15.82
N GLY A 216 3.12 13.97 -15.10
CA GLY A 216 1.86 13.26 -14.92
C GLY A 216 1.36 12.56 -16.20
N ARG A 217 2.17 12.52 -17.26
CA ARG A 217 1.75 11.96 -18.55
C ARG A 217 1.87 10.45 -18.56
N LEU A 218 0.94 9.82 -19.26
CA LEU A 218 1.02 8.40 -19.60
C LEU A 218 2.17 8.18 -20.59
N ILE A 219 3.13 7.32 -20.22
CA ILE A 219 4.26 6.95 -21.07
C ILE A 219 3.90 5.73 -21.91
N GLN A 220 3.38 4.67 -21.25
CA GLN A 220 3.14 3.39 -21.88
C GLN A 220 1.89 2.72 -21.29
N THR A 221 1.14 2.02 -22.12
CA THR A 221 0.09 1.08 -21.68
C THR A 221 0.49 -0.32 -22.14
N GLN A 222 0.47 -1.25 -21.19
CA GLN A 222 0.67 -2.67 -21.43
C GLN A 222 -0.66 -3.39 -21.24
N ASP A 223 -1.13 -4.04 -22.33
CA ASP A 223 -2.38 -4.81 -22.32
C ASP A 223 -2.12 -6.27 -21.96
N TYR A 224 -3.06 -6.85 -21.22
CA TYR A 224 -3.06 -8.25 -20.80
C TYR A 224 -4.39 -8.91 -21.16
N PRO A 225 -4.44 -10.25 -21.28
CA PRO A 225 -5.67 -10.95 -21.65
C PRO A 225 -6.73 -10.94 -20.54
N LEU A 226 -6.33 -10.65 -19.29
CA LEU A 226 -7.17 -10.74 -18.09
C LEU A 226 -6.84 -9.61 -17.12
N GLY A 227 -7.81 -9.28 -16.25
CA GLY A 227 -7.64 -8.27 -15.21
C GLY A 227 -6.43 -8.56 -14.29
N ILE A 228 -5.66 -7.53 -14.01
CA ILE A 228 -4.45 -7.60 -13.19
C ILE A 228 -4.81 -7.27 -11.75
N THR A 229 -4.31 -8.08 -10.82
CA THR A 229 -4.61 -7.99 -9.38
C THR A 229 -3.41 -7.60 -8.52
N ALA A 230 -2.20 -7.88 -8.99
CA ALA A 230 -0.97 -7.52 -8.29
C ALA A 230 0.17 -7.30 -9.29
N ILE A 231 1.08 -6.41 -8.97
CA ILE A 231 2.27 -6.13 -9.80
C ILE A 231 3.53 -6.05 -8.92
N VAL A 232 4.67 -6.42 -9.51
CA VAL A 232 6.00 -6.23 -8.94
C VAL A 232 7.04 -6.12 -10.06
N THR A 233 8.13 -5.40 -9.83
CA THR A 233 9.31 -5.40 -10.71
C THR A 233 10.39 -6.31 -10.13
N ASP A 234 11.30 -6.76 -11.00
CA ASP A 234 12.56 -7.35 -10.56
C ASP A 234 13.45 -6.30 -9.86
N LEU A 235 14.53 -6.77 -9.23
CA LEU A 235 15.48 -5.90 -8.52
C LEU A 235 16.22 -4.90 -9.45
N ALA A 236 16.32 -5.22 -10.73
CA ALA A 236 16.92 -4.34 -11.74
C ALA A 236 15.91 -3.37 -12.36
N GLU A 237 14.63 -3.47 -12.04
CA GLU A 237 13.53 -2.69 -12.62
C GLU A 237 13.42 -2.81 -14.16
N GLN A 238 13.79 -3.96 -14.69
CA GLN A 238 13.77 -4.25 -16.13
C GLN A 238 12.56 -5.10 -16.54
N LEU A 239 12.05 -5.92 -15.60
CA LEU A 239 10.93 -6.81 -15.83
C LEU A 239 9.75 -6.42 -14.93
N LEU A 240 8.56 -6.40 -15.53
CA LEU A 240 7.29 -6.27 -14.84
C LEU A 240 6.61 -7.65 -14.75
N PHE A 241 6.26 -8.04 -13.55
CA PHE A 241 5.46 -9.23 -13.27
C PHE A 241 4.06 -8.77 -12.89
N ALA A 242 3.07 -9.22 -13.67
CA ALA A 242 1.67 -8.88 -13.48
C ALA A 242 0.86 -10.14 -13.18
N GLY A 243 0.28 -10.21 -11.98
CA GLY A 243 -0.55 -11.33 -11.53
C GLY A 243 -1.99 -11.14 -11.98
N GLY A 244 -2.55 -12.16 -12.62
CA GLY A 244 -3.91 -12.18 -13.14
C GLY A 244 -4.94 -12.79 -12.20
N VAL A 245 -6.20 -12.52 -12.50
CA VAL A 245 -7.36 -13.08 -11.77
C VAL A 245 -7.49 -14.59 -11.88
N ASP A 246 -6.86 -15.21 -12.89
CA ASP A 246 -6.87 -16.67 -13.11
C ASP A 246 -5.72 -17.42 -12.44
N GLY A 247 -4.80 -16.72 -11.77
CA GLY A 247 -3.60 -17.28 -11.17
C GLY A 247 -2.38 -17.35 -12.09
N SER A 248 -2.49 -16.83 -13.31
CA SER A 248 -1.35 -16.66 -14.22
C SER A 248 -0.51 -15.44 -13.80
N ILE A 249 0.80 -15.50 -14.01
CA ILE A 249 1.71 -14.36 -13.84
C ILE A 249 2.33 -14.07 -15.19
N PHE A 250 2.06 -12.89 -15.72
CA PHE A 250 2.59 -12.39 -16.97
C PHE A 250 3.92 -11.68 -16.72
N VAL A 251 4.92 -11.93 -17.56
CA VAL A 251 6.23 -11.29 -17.48
C VAL A 251 6.42 -10.46 -18.73
N SER A 252 6.61 -9.17 -18.56
CA SER A 252 6.85 -8.21 -19.64
C SER A 252 8.10 -7.38 -19.38
N VAL A 253 8.74 -6.90 -20.42
CA VAL A 253 9.87 -5.99 -20.32
C VAL A 253 9.37 -4.57 -20.07
N LEU A 254 9.98 -3.90 -19.11
CA LEU A 254 9.74 -2.48 -18.84
C LEU A 254 10.70 -1.66 -19.70
N ASP A 255 10.20 -1.14 -20.81
CA ASP A 255 10.98 -0.29 -21.72
C ASP A 255 10.73 1.20 -21.43
N ILE A 256 10.93 1.59 -20.15
CA ILE A 256 10.68 2.95 -19.69
C ILE A 256 11.94 3.79 -19.95
N GLY A 257 11.95 4.55 -21.04
CA GLY A 257 12.94 5.60 -21.29
C GLY A 257 14.10 5.24 -22.22
N LEU A 258 14.10 4.10 -22.85
CA LEU A 258 14.87 3.93 -24.07
C LEU A 258 14.09 4.60 -25.19
N LEU A 259 14.74 5.51 -25.92
CA LEU A 259 14.22 6.08 -27.16
C LEU A 259 13.68 4.92 -28.01
N GLU A 260 12.44 5.04 -28.47
CA GLU A 260 11.82 4.08 -29.38
C GLU A 260 12.85 3.64 -30.40
N ASP A 261 13.33 2.42 -30.29
CA ASP A 261 14.03 1.80 -31.40
C ASP A 261 12.98 1.54 -32.48
N PRO A 262 12.96 2.30 -33.59
CA PRO A 262 11.93 2.13 -34.62
C PRO A 262 11.97 0.73 -35.24
N PHE A 263 12.95 -0.11 -34.87
CA PHE A 263 13.12 -1.49 -35.28
C PHE A 263 12.83 -2.51 -34.15
N ALA A 264 12.41 -2.06 -32.96
CA ALA A 264 11.92 -2.98 -31.92
C ALA A 264 10.71 -3.72 -32.48
N VAL A 265 10.89 -4.97 -32.81
CA VAL A 265 9.85 -5.86 -33.30
C VAL A 265 8.88 -6.06 -32.15
N ALA A 266 7.72 -5.39 -32.21
CA ALA A 266 6.58 -5.70 -31.36
C ALA A 266 6.18 -7.16 -31.65
N GLY A 267 6.53 -8.11 -30.77
CA GLY A 267 6.22 -9.48 -31.12
C GLY A 267 6.61 -10.62 -30.21
N ASP A 268 7.07 -10.38 -29.01
CA ASP A 268 7.15 -11.51 -28.09
C ASP A 268 5.90 -11.53 -27.19
N GLU A 269 5.09 -12.59 -27.39
CA GLU A 269 3.98 -12.88 -26.46
C GLU A 269 4.53 -12.88 -25.03
N PRO A 270 3.82 -12.23 -24.05
CA PRO A 270 4.29 -12.17 -22.69
C PRO A 270 4.53 -13.57 -22.15
N VAL A 271 5.69 -13.77 -21.54
CA VAL A 271 5.99 -15.04 -20.87
C VAL A 271 5.00 -15.24 -19.74
N VAL A 272 4.35 -16.40 -19.67
CA VAL A 272 3.34 -16.71 -18.66
C VAL A 272 3.84 -17.79 -17.72
N LEU A 273 3.87 -17.49 -16.42
CA LEU A 273 4.12 -18.45 -15.36
C LEU A 273 2.78 -18.99 -14.85
N LYS A 274 2.59 -20.30 -14.89
CA LYS A 274 1.37 -20.98 -14.43
C LYS A 274 1.69 -21.92 -13.28
N GLY A 275 0.89 -21.87 -12.20
CA GLY A 275 1.11 -22.73 -11.03
C GLY A 275 0.13 -22.49 -9.89
N HIS A 276 -0.57 -21.37 -9.86
CA HIS A 276 -1.68 -21.12 -8.96
C HIS A 276 -3.02 -21.51 -9.58
N ASN A 277 -3.98 -21.88 -8.73
CA ASN A 277 -5.34 -22.24 -9.12
C ASN A 277 -6.39 -21.20 -8.72
N GLY A 278 -5.96 -20.06 -8.23
CA GLY A 278 -6.81 -18.94 -7.82
C GLY A 278 -6.13 -17.62 -8.13
N SER A 279 -6.89 -16.53 -8.05
CA SER A 279 -6.40 -15.18 -8.33
C SER A 279 -5.11 -14.88 -7.58
N ILE A 280 -4.16 -14.22 -8.24
CA ILE A 280 -2.95 -13.70 -7.58
C ILE A 280 -3.36 -12.53 -6.69
N THR A 281 -2.95 -12.55 -5.45
CA THR A 281 -3.32 -11.53 -4.46
C THR A 281 -2.18 -10.59 -4.11
N ALA A 282 -0.95 -11.10 -4.14
CA ALA A 282 0.25 -10.30 -3.90
C ALA A 282 1.44 -10.90 -4.63
N LEU A 283 2.34 -10.02 -5.05
CA LEU A 283 3.63 -10.34 -5.65
C LEU A 283 4.73 -9.58 -4.90
N THR A 284 5.86 -10.20 -4.70
CA THR A 284 7.06 -9.55 -4.18
C THR A 284 8.31 -10.19 -4.78
N PHE A 285 9.41 -9.46 -4.80
CA PHE A 285 10.68 -9.96 -5.29
C PHE A 285 11.68 -10.09 -4.14
N SER A 286 12.42 -11.20 -4.11
CA SER A 286 13.50 -11.45 -3.15
C SER A 286 14.82 -11.65 -3.88
N SER A 287 15.92 -11.71 -3.14
CA SER A 287 17.24 -12.05 -3.70
C SER A 287 17.28 -13.45 -4.35
N VAL A 288 16.35 -14.34 -3.98
CA VAL A 288 16.25 -15.71 -4.51
C VAL A 288 15.40 -15.78 -5.77
N GLY A 289 14.39 -14.92 -5.91
CA GLY A 289 13.47 -14.90 -7.04
C GLY A 289 12.11 -14.26 -6.75
N LEU A 290 11.17 -14.49 -7.64
CA LEU A 290 9.81 -13.99 -7.53
C LEU A 290 9.02 -14.81 -6.49
N ILE A 291 8.24 -14.13 -5.67
CA ILE A 291 7.31 -14.75 -4.72
C ILE A 291 5.90 -14.29 -5.05
N SER A 292 5.00 -15.24 -5.18
CA SER A 292 3.58 -14.98 -5.46
C SER A 292 2.68 -15.59 -4.41
N ALA A 293 1.61 -14.88 -4.07
CA ALA A 293 0.53 -15.36 -3.23
C ALA A 293 -0.77 -15.41 -3.99
N SER A 294 -1.66 -16.31 -3.58
CA SER A 294 -2.94 -16.52 -4.26
C SER A 294 -4.08 -16.80 -3.29
N GLU A 295 -5.30 -16.62 -3.80
CA GLU A 295 -6.53 -17.03 -3.13
C GLU A 295 -6.61 -18.57 -2.93
N ASP A 296 -5.78 -19.35 -3.64
CA ASP A 296 -5.68 -20.81 -3.45
C ASP A 296 -4.99 -21.21 -2.14
N CYS A 297 -4.72 -20.24 -1.25
CA CYS A 297 -4.08 -20.42 0.06
C CYS A 297 -2.61 -20.87 -0.02
N THR A 298 -1.96 -20.71 -1.16
CA THR A 298 -0.54 -21.04 -1.34
C THR A 298 0.30 -19.82 -1.67
N VAL A 299 1.58 -19.92 -1.33
CA VAL A 299 2.62 -18.99 -1.75
C VAL A 299 3.67 -19.77 -2.52
N CYS A 300 4.07 -19.28 -3.68
CA CYS A 300 5.06 -19.92 -4.54
C CYS A 300 6.31 -19.05 -4.65
N LEU A 301 7.48 -19.68 -4.49
CA LEU A 301 8.78 -19.11 -4.82
C LEU A 301 9.19 -19.63 -6.18
N TRP A 302 9.49 -18.75 -7.12
CA TRP A 302 9.80 -19.06 -8.51
C TRP A 302 11.26 -18.74 -8.83
N ASP A 303 11.86 -19.63 -9.59
CA ASP A 303 13.02 -19.28 -10.39
C ASP A 303 12.53 -18.68 -11.71
N VAL A 304 12.79 -17.39 -11.88
CA VAL A 304 12.31 -16.64 -13.05
C VAL A 304 13.00 -17.11 -14.34
N ILE A 305 14.26 -17.53 -14.25
CA ILE A 305 15.05 -17.96 -15.42
C ILE A 305 14.53 -19.29 -15.96
N SER A 306 14.41 -20.28 -15.07
CA SER A 306 13.91 -21.62 -15.46
C SER A 306 12.37 -21.68 -15.54
N LYS A 307 11.66 -20.65 -15.07
CA LYS A 307 10.18 -20.58 -15.01
C LYS A 307 9.55 -21.68 -14.17
N VAL A 308 10.26 -22.19 -13.17
CA VAL A 308 9.86 -23.31 -12.32
C VAL A 308 9.61 -22.84 -10.89
N ILE A 309 8.66 -23.47 -10.21
CA ILE A 309 8.43 -23.26 -8.80
C ILE A 309 9.53 -23.99 -8.02
N ILE A 310 10.37 -23.23 -7.32
CA ILE A 310 11.42 -23.76 -6.43
C ILE A 310 10.77 -24.36 -5.18
N ARG A 311 9.81 -23.63 -4.61
CA ARG A 311 9.16 -23.99 -3.35
C ARG A 311 7.71 -23.50 -3.29
N ARG A 312 6.90 -24.26 -2.61
CA ARG A 312 5.51 -23.92 -2.33
C ARG A 312 5.27 -23.95 -0.82
N PHE A 313 4.74 -22.84 -0.28
CA PHE A 313 4.35 -22.72 1.12
C PHE A 313 2.83 -22.80 1.20
N SER A 314 2.31 -23.68 2.03
CA SER A 314 0.87 -23.82 2.21
C SER A 314 0.40 -23.06 3.44
N HIS A 315 -0.38 -22.03 3.25
CA HIS A 315 -0.98 -21.23 4.34
C HIS A 315 -2.40 -21.77 4.62
N HIS A 316 -2.49 -22.92 5.25
CA HIS A 316 -3.54 -23.93 5.25
C HIS A 316 -5.00 -23.53 5.49
N LYS A 317 -5.38 -22.29 5.78
CA LYS A 317 -6.77 -21.98 6.18
C LYS A 317 -7.34 -20.63 5.67
N GLY A 318 -6.73 -19.98 4.71
CA GLY A 318 -7.26 -18.72 4.18
C GLY A 318 -6.47 -18.19 3.00
N ALA A 319 -7.14 -17.47 2.13
CA ALA A 319 -6.50 -16.75 1.03
C ALA A 319 -5.38 -15.87 1.57
N VAL A 320 -4.22 -15.94 0.96
CA VAL A 320 -3.10 -15.06 1.31
C VAL A 320 -3.37 -13.70 0.69
N THR A 321 -3.26 -12.63 1.47
CA THR A 321 -3.54 -11.27 0.99
C THR A 321 -2.30 -10.40 0.88
N ASN A 322 -1.28 -10.67 1.69
CA ASN A 322 -0.10 -9.83 1.73
C ASN A 322 1.17 -10.66 1.86
N LEU A 323 2.21 -10.18 1.19
CA LEU A 323 3.57 -10.69 1.25
C LEU A 323 4.53 -9.54 1.58
N VAL A 324 5.47 -9.80 2.48
CA VAL A 324 6.57 -8.88 2.77
C VAL A 324 7.84 -9.70 2.96
N VAL A 325 8.91 -9.33 2.26
CA VAL A 325 10.25 -9.91 2.46
C VAL A 325 11.03 -9.00 3.41
N ILE A 326 11.61 -9.59 4.44
CA ILE A 326 12.42 -8.86 5.42
C ILE A 326 13.75 -9.57 5.65
N PRO A 327 14.82 -8.84 6.02
CA PRO A 327 16.08 -9.46 6.39
C PRO A 327 15.92 -10.36 7.63
N ARG A 328 16.55 -11.53 7.64
CA ARG A 328 16.55 -12.45 8.79
C ARG A 328 17.16 -11.80 10.05
N SER A 329 18.12 -10.91 9.86
CA SER A 329 18.71 -10.13 10.94
C SER A 329 17.70 -9.28 11.71
N ALA A 330 16.60 -8.86 11.06
CA ALA A 330 15.51 -8.10 11.68
C ALA A 330 14.84 -8.87 12.84
N SER A 331 14.75 -10.19 12.75
CA SER A 331 14.18 -11.05 13.80
C SER A 331 15.17 -11.35 14.96
N ASN A 332 16.47 -11.15 14.78
CA ASN A 332 17.51 -11.58 15.70
C ASN A 332 18.25 -10.44 16.44
N HIS A 333 17.86 -9.17 16.22
CA HIS A 333 18.62 -8.04 16.79
C HIS A 333 18.58 -7.98 18.33
N ARG A 334 19.65 -8.47 18.93
CA ARG A 334 20.13 -8.03 20.23
C ARG A 334 20.84 -6.68 20.02
N ARG A 335 20.18 -5.58 20.43
CA ARG A 335 20.74 -4.22 20.57
C ARG A 335 21.10 -3.50 19.25
N VAL A 336 20.18 -2.74 18.73
CA VAL A 336 20.51 -1.55 17.93
C VAL A 336 20.27 -0.31 18.80
N SER A 337 21.31 0.48 18.97
CA SER A 337 21.38 1.64 19.87
C SER A 337 20.66 2.91 19.35
N ASN A 338 19.98 2.86 18.23
CA ASN A 338 19.07 3.91 17.77
C ASN A 338 17.65 3.40 17.88
N GLN A 339 16.98 3.71 18.99
CA GLN A 339 15.61 3.33 19.22
C GLN A 339 14.70 4.17 18.30
N PHE A 340 14.38 3.62 17.13
CA PHE A 340 13.23 4.09 16.37
C PHE A 340 11.99 3.84 17.23
N ARG A 341 11.25 4.92 17.50
CA ARG A 341 10.05 4.85 18.33
C ARG A 341 8.84 4.75 17.42
N VAL A 342 7.91 3.91 17.81
CA VAL A 342 6.58 3.83 17.21
C VAL A 342 5.58 4.04 18.33
N SER A 343 4.67 4.96 18.14
CA SER A 343 3.62 5.29 19.09
C SER A 343 2.25 4.85 18.60
N VAL A 344 1.27 4.85 19.49
CA VAL A 344 -0.14 4.61 19.12
C VAL A 344 -0.62 5.76 18.22
N LEU A 345 -1.17 5.43 17.06
CA LEU A 345 -1.64 6.40 16.10
C LEU A 345 -2.91 7.12 16.59
N ASN A 346 -2.89 8.43 16.59
CA ASN A 346 -3.99 9.27 17.05
C ASN A 346 -5.13 9.33 16.04
N LYS A 347 -6.36 9.48 16.55
CA LYS A 347 -7.58 9.58 15.75
C LYS A 347 -7.79 10.96 15.13
N CYS A 348 -7.38 12.01 15.85
CA CYS A 348 -7.65 13.39 15.49
C CYS A 348 -6.35 14.16 15.33
N PRO A 349 -6.29 15.15 14.43
CA PRO A 349 -5.16 16.06 14.33
C PRO A 349 -4.96 16.78 15.66
N GLN A 350 -3.72 16.82 16.14
CA GLN A 350 -3.36 17.62 17.31
C GLN A 350 -2.76 18.94 16.85
N PRO A 351 -3.13 20.08 17.47
CA PRO A 351 -2.48 21.34 17.16
C PRO A 351 -0.97 21.26 17.48
N ALA A 352 -0.15 21.89 16.64
CA ALA A 352 1.31 21.79 16.66
C ALA A 352 1.98 22.32 17.96
N ASN A 353 1.24 22.94 18.89
CA ASN A 353 1.72 23.55 20.12
C ASN A 353 1.01 22.96 21.36
N SER A 354 1.34 21.74 21.73
CA SER A 354 1.08 21.26 23.10
C SER A 354 2.35 20.61 23.67
N SER A 355 3.36 21.45 23.92
CA SER A 355 4.34 21.15 24.94
C SER A 355 3.62 21.14 26.29
N ASN A 356 3.51 19.97 26.92
CA ASN A 356 3.15 19.75 28.33
C ASN A 356 2.00 20.62 28.90
N GLY A 357 0.78 20.34 28.49
CA GLY A 357 -0.42 20.85 29.16
C GLY A 357 -1.34 19.69 29.52
N ILE A 358 -1.56 19.50 30.81
CA ILE A 358 -2.58 18.62 31.35
C ILE A 358 -3.93 19.01 30.75
N LEU A 359 -4.49 18.17 29.86
CA LEU A 359 -5.85 18.34 29.36
C LEU A 359 -6.84 18.01 30.48
N THR A 360 -7.31 19.05 31.19
CA THR A 360 -8.49 18.95 32.03
C THR A 360 -9.72 18.85 31.13
N LEU A 361 -10.30 17.67 31.04
CA LEU A 361 -11.62 17.46 30.43
C LEU A 361 -12.68 18.18 31.28
N LEU A 362 -13.04 19.39 30.88
CA LEU A 362 -14.26 20.03 31.36
C LEU A 362 -15.46 19.40 30.66
N HIS A 363 -16.07 18.43 31.31
CA HIS A 363 -17.45 18.05 31.06
C HIS A 363 -18.36 19.18 31.54
N THR A 364 -18.83 20.01 30.65
CA THR A 364 -20.03 20.84 30.94
C THR A 364 -21.23 20.18 30.30
N CYS A 365 -21.95 19.41 31.16
CA CYS A 365 -23.36 19.16 30.92
C CYS A 365 -24.13 20.43 31.31
N SER A 366 -24.77 21.06 30.37
CA SER A 366 -25.89 21.96 30.63
C SER A 366 -26.93 21.76 29.55
N SER A 367 -28.11 21.40 30.00
CA SER A 367 -29.35 21.19 29.29
C SER A 367 -29.93 22.50 28.71
N PRO A 368 -31.00 22.42 27.92
CA PRO A 368 -31.25 23.31 26.80
C PRO A 368 -32.17 24.47 27.20
N GLU A 369 -31.98 25.65 26.61
CA GLU A 369 -33.04 26.60 26.34
C GLU A 369 -32.78 27.42 25.08
N ASP A 370 -33.82 27.49 24.28
CA ASP A 370 -34.10 28.20 23.06
C ASP A 370 -33.33 29.52 22.79
N HIS A 371 -32.79 29.63 21.57
CA HIS A 371 -33.08 30.77 20.69
C HIS A 371 -32.59 30.51 19.26
N GLN A 372 -33.53 30.58 18.32
CA GLN A 372 -33.39 30.50 16.88
C GLN A 372 -32.55 31.64 16.35
N ALA A 373 -31.52 31.32 15.53
CA ALA A 373 -31.06 32.15 14.42
C ALA A 373 -30.50 31.23 13.33
N PRO A 374 -30.78 31.52 12.03
CA PRO A 374 -30.45 30.61 10.95
C PRO A 374 -28.97 30.68 10.63
N VAL A 375 -28.26 29.55 10.77
CA VAL A 375 -26.89 29.43 10.28
C VAL A 375 -26.94 29.00 8.83
N ASP A 376 -26.44 29.85 7.96
CA ASP A 376 -26.27 29.66 6.53
C ASP A 376 -25.49 28.38 6.21
N PHE A 377 -26.16 27.40 5.66
CA PHE A 377 -25.60 26.17 5.11
C PHE A 377 -25.04 26.44 3.69
N LYS A 378 -23.96 27.21 3.61
CA LYS A 378 -23.25 27.44 2.34
C LYS A 378 -21.76 27.42 2.55
N ARG A 379 -21.15 26.22 2.70
CA ARG A 379 -19.68 26.07 2.51
C ARG A 379 -19.14 24.64 2.46
N THR A 380 -19.96 23.63 2.18
CA THR A 380 -19.47 22.27 1.99
C THR A 380 -19.48 21.76 0.55
N ASN A 381 -19.89 22.60 -0.40
CA ASN A 381 -20.04 22.21 -1.81
C ASN A 381 -18.84 22.53 -2.70
N SER A 382 -17.71 23.01 -2.15
CA SER A 382 -16.64 23.54 -3.01
C SER A 382 -15.78 22.45 -3.66
N LEU A 383 -15.59 21.29 -3.00
CA LEU A 383 -14.73 20.23 -3.53
C LEU A 383 -15.45 19.34 -4.54
N ASP A 384 -16.69 18.94 -4.23
CA ASP A 384 -17.53 18.19 -5.17
C ASP A 384 -17.85 19.00 -6.43
N GLN A 385 -17.96 20.32 -6.28
CA GLN A 385 -18.17 21.24 -7.37
C GLN A 385 -16.90 21.46 -8.22
N GLN A 386 -15.72 21.52 -7.60
CA GLN A 386 -14.44 21.58 -8.32
C GLN A 386 -14.11 20.27 -9.06
N ILE A 387 -14.41 19.12 -8.48
CA ILE A 387 -14.28 17.83 -9.15
C ILE A 387 -15.24 17.75 -10.32
N PHE A 388 -16.49 18.16 -10.13
CA PHE A 388 -17.51 18.19 -11.19
C PHE A 388 -17.18 19.20 -12.31
N GLU A 389 -16.65 20.37 -11.97
CA GLU A 389 -16.20 21.38 -12.95
C GLU A 389 -14.97 20.94 -13.73
N MET A 390 -14.05 20.17 -13.10
CA MET A 390 -12.95 19.54 -13.82
C MET A 390 -13.42 18.43 -14.75
N GLU A 391 -14.34 17.57 -14.34
CA GLU A 391 -14.92 16.55 -15.20
C GLU A 391 -15.66 17.13 -16.42
N VAL A 392 -16.38 18.24 -16.23
CA VAL A 392 -17.08 18.94 -17.31
C VAL A 392 -16.12 19.65 -18.26
N SER A 393 -15.00 20.19 -17.74
CA SER A 393 -14.01 20.87 -18.58
C SER A 393 -13.21 19.92 -19.47
N PHE A 394 -13.02 18.66 -19.04
CA PHE A 394 -12.35 17.64 -19.85
C PHE A 394 -13.28 16.93 -20.86
N SER A 395 -14.60 17.08 -20.71
CA SER A 395 -15.57 16.53 -21.69
C SER A 395 -15.81 17.45 -22.89
N LEU A 396 -15.21 18.63 -22.91
CA LEU A 396 -15.39 19.67 -23.95
C LEU A 396 -14.12 19.99 -24.76
N ILE A 397 -13.05 19.20 -24.58
CA ILE A 397 -11.86 19.20 -25.43
C ILE A 397 -11.69 17.80 -26.03
#